data_e9a80e47c1d702be425c68960098236c
#
_entry.id   e9a80e47c1d702be425c68960098236c
#
_cell.length_a   1.000
_cell.length_b   1.000
_cell.length_c   1.000
_cell.angle_alpha   90.00
_cell.angle_beta   90.00
_cell.angle_gamma   90.00
#
_symmetry.space_group_name_H-M   'P 1'
#
loop_
_entity.id
_entity.type
_entity.pdbx_description
1 polymer ?
#
loop_
_entity_poly.entity_id
_entity_poly.type
_entity_poly.pdbx_seq_one_letter_code
_entity_poly.pdbx_strand_id
1 'polypeptide(L)'
;MNAANTGKLRRVTLFGAESTGKTTLANRLARHFVTVVAPEYGRTYTEIHGQDACSKQDMLKIAKGHLKLRREAETHAHRVLFEDTDPVITAVWSDILAGGRDKWFDRFRDYPDLYLLCDIDMPWVKDGVRYFGDPEERKKFHLACEAELKKRGVRYLKIGGDPEQRLAAAIAAVDALLAEPQK
;
A
#
# COMPACT_ATOMS: atom_id res chain seq x y z
N MET A 1 16.26 -31.03 0.70
CA MET A 1 16.88 -30.02 -0.19
C MET A 1 15.75 -29.33 -0.92
N ASN A 2 15.33 -28.16 -0.45
CA ASN A 2 14.29 -27.40 -1.14
C ASN A 2 14.90 -26.75 -2.38
N ALA A 3 14.37 -27.08 -3.55
CA ALA A 3 14.69 -26.36 -4.79
C ALA A 3 14.41 -24.88 -4.56
N ALA A 4 15.46 -24.05 -4.60
CA ALA A 4 15.32 -22.63 -4.57
C ALA A 4 14.42 -22.25 -5.77
N ASN A 5 13.21 -21.76 -5.47
CA ASN A 5 12.33 -21.23 -6.50
C ASN A 5 13.00 -19.96 -7.04
N THR A 6 13.68 -20.06 -8.16
CA THR A 6 14.43 -18.98 -8.82
C THR A 6 13.52 -17.99 -9.56
N GLY A 7 12.25 -17.98 -9.20
CA GLY A 7 11.28 -17.08 -9.77
C GLY A 7 11.48 -15.63 -9.31
N LYS A 8 11.15 -14.67 -10.18
CA LYS A 8 11.13 -13.22 -9.85
C LYS A 8 10.20 -12.98 -8.66
N LEU A 9 10.67 -12.24 -7.67
CA LEU A 9 9.87 -11.81 -6.52
C LEU A 9 8.63 -11.03 -7.01
N ARG A 10 7.44 -11.48 -6.62
CA ARG A 10 6.19 -10.73 -6.84
C ARG A 10 6.00 -9.69 -5.77
N ARG A 11 5.40 -8.55 -6.11
CA ARG A 11 5.09 -7.48 -5.16
C ARG A 11 3.59 -7.23 -5.13
N VAL A 12 3.04 -7.12 -3.92
CA VAL A 12 1.62 -6.85 -3.67
C VAL A 12 1.51 -5.70 -2.67
N THR A 13 0.89 -4.60 -3.08
CA THR A 13 0.74 -3.41 -2.25
C THR A 13 -0.67 -3.28 -1.69
N LEU A 14 -0.79 -3.12 -0.37
CA LEU A 14 -2.03 -2.77 0.32
C LEU A 14 -2.29 -1.28 0.12
N PHE A 15 -3.46 -0.92 -0.37
CA PHE A 15 -3.78 0.41 -0.83
C PHE A 15 -5.16 0.87 -0.31
N GLY A 16 -5.38 2.18 -0.17
CA GLY A 16 -6.68 2.72 0.26
C GLY A 16 -6.59 3.63 1.46
N ALA A 17 -7.74 4.16 1.88
CA ALA A 17 -7.87 5.16 2.94
C ALA A 17 -7.34 4.67 4.30
N GLU A 18 -7.19 5.60 5.23
CA GLU A 18 -6.87 5.30 6.63
C GLU A 18 -7.95 4.43 7.28
N SER A 19 -7.55 3.69 8.30
CA SER A 19 -8.45 2.83 9.10
C SER A 19 -9.21 1.77 8.30
N THR A 20 -8.63 1.29 7.19
CA THR A 20 -9.20 0.21 6.36
C THR A 20 -8.56 -1.16 6.64
N GLY A 21 -7.70 -1.27 7.66
CA GLY A 21 -7.09 -2.53 8.07
C GLY A 21 -5.92 -3.00 7.18
N LYS A 22 -5.32 -2.13 6.36
CA LYS A 22 -4.16 -2.45 5.48
C LYS A 22 -3.04 -3.16 6.22
N THR A 23 -2.51 -2.53 7.26
CA THR A 23 -1.39 -3.07 8.05
C THR A 23 -1.72 -4.45 8.66
N THR A 24 -2.94 -4.60 9.18
CA THR A 24 -3.39 -5.89 9.73
C THR A 24 -3.46 -6.95 8.65
N LEU A 25 -4.03 -6.64 7.50
CA LEU A 25 -4.13 -7.55 6.36
C LEU A 25 -2.74 -7.90 5.80
N ALA A 26 -1.86 -6.92 5.62
CA ALA A 26 -0.48 -7.14 5.17
C ALA A 26 0.26 -8.13 6.06
N ASN A 27 0.18 -7.93 7.39
CA ASN A 27 0.84 -8.82 8.36
C ASN A 27 0.24 -10.23 8.37
N ARG A 28 -1.09 -10.37 8.21
CA ARG A 28 -1.74 -11.69 8.09
C ARG A 28 -1.31 -12.42 6.82
N LEU A 29 -1.25 -11.72 5.70
CA LEU A 29 -0.77 -12.25 4.43
C LEU A 29 0.69 -12.68 4.51
N ALA A 30 1.56 -11.85 5.08
CA ALA A 30 2.97 -12.18 5.24
C ALA A 30 3.18 -13.45 6.09
N ARG A 31 2.39 -13.63 7.16
CA ARG A 31 2.41 -14.88 7.95
C ARG A 31 1.94 -16.08 7.13
N HIS A 32 0.85 -15.94 6.36
CA HIS A 32 0.30 -17.01 5.54
C HIS A 32 1.30 -17.47 4.46
N PHE A 33 1.95 -16.53 3.77
CA PHE A 33 2.91 -16.83 2.70
C PHE A 33 4.36 -17.01 3.20
N VAL A 34 4.59 -16.97 4.52
CA VAL A 34 5.93 -17.10 5.15
C VAL A 34 6.92 -16.12 4.54
N THR A 35 6.57 -14.84 4.55
CA THR A 35 7.37 -13.75 3.99
C THR A 35 7.31 -12.51 4.89
N VAL A 36 7.76 -11.37 4.39
CA VAL A 36 7.85 -10.11 5.12
C VAL A 36 6.96 -9.02 4.55
N VAL A 37 6.79 -7.94 5.31
CA VAL A 37 6.09 -6.72 4.91
C VAL A 37 7.10 -5.58 4.86
N ALA A 38 7.09 -4.78 3.80
CA ALA A 38 7.69 -3.46 3.78
C ALA A 38 6.74 -2.50 4.52
N PRO A 39 7.12 -1.93 5.66
CA PRO A 39 6.22 -1.13 6.49
C PRO A 39 5.91 0.24 5.90
N GLU A 40 4.83 0.87 6.35
CA GLU A 40 4.45 2.23 6.00
C GLU A 40 5.46 3.25 6.55
N TYR A 41 6.16 3.97 5.66
CA TYR A 41 7.10 5.01 6.08
C TYR A 41 6.42 6.33 6.44
N GLY A 42 5.24 6.61 5.88
CA GLY A 42 4.49 7.84 6.12
C GLY A 42 4.19 8.06 7.59
N ARG A 43 3.75 7.01 8.29
CA ARG A 43 3.50 7.04 9.75
C ARG A 43 4.77 7.41 10.52
N THR A 44 5.88 6.72 10.29
CA THR A 44 7.17 7.01 10.95
C THR A 44 7.62 8.45 10.67
N TYR A 45 7.45 8.93 9.44
CA TYR A 45 7.80 10.30 9.08
C TYR A 45 6.96 11.32 9.87
N THR A 46 5.65 11.11 9.94
CA THR A 46 4.73 12.00 10.67
C THR A 46 4.98 11.98 12.20
N GLU A 47 5.31 10.83 12.76
CA GLU A 47 5.68 10.72 14.19
C GLU A 47 6.94 11.51 14.54
N ILE A 48 7.91 11.58 13.62
CA ILE A 48 9.18 12.30 13.82
C ILE A 48 9.02 13.80 13.56
N HIS A 49 8.29 14.19 12.51
CA HIS A 49 8.25 15.56 12.01
C HIS A 49 6.97 16.33 12.34
N GLY A 50 5.97 15.65 12.91
CA GLY A 50 4.65 16.21 13.21
C GLY A 50 3.66 16.09 12.04
N GLN A 51 2.37 16.26 12.35
CA GLN A 51 1.30 16.15 11.34
C GLN A 51 1.32 17.28 10.30
N ASP A 52 1.92 18.42 10.62
CA ASP A 52 2.04 19.56 9.71
C ASP A 52 3.15 19.35 8.64
N ALA A 53 3.95 18.30 8.76
CA ALA A 53 4.97 17.93 7.78
C ALA A 53 4.35 17.26 6.55
N CYS A 54 3.54 18.02 5.81
CA CYS A 54 2.78 17.55 4.65
C CYS A 54 3.04 18.35 3.36
N SER A 55 4.14 19.10 3.29
CA SER A 55 4.53 19.80 2.06
C SER A 55 4.83 18.82 0.91
N LYS A 56 4.86 19.30 -0.34
CA LYS A 56 5.27 18.48 -1.51
C LYS A 56 6.64 17.85 -1.34
N GLN A 57 7.56 18.55 -0.63
CA GLN A 57 8.90 18.02 -0.34
C GLN A 57 8.84 16.89 0.70
N ASP A 58 7.99 17.02 1.72
CA ASP A 58 7.81 15.97 2.73
C ASP A 58 7.19 14.73 2.10
N MET A 59 6.17 14.90 1.26
CA MET A 59 5.59 13.79 0.50
C MET A 59 6.63 13.09 -0.38
N LEU A 60 7.52 13.83 -1.01
CA LEU A 60 8.61 13.25 -1.81
C LEU A 60 9.61 12.48 -0.93
N LYS A 61 9.94 12.97 0.27
CA LYS A 61 10.78 12.25 1.25
C LYS A 61 10.09 10.97 1.73
N ILE A 62 8.78 11.03 2.02
CA ILE A 62 7.98 9.86 2.41
C ILE A 62 8.02 8.81 1.29
N ALA A 63 7.75 9.19 0.04
CA ALA A 63 7.81 8.27 -1.09
C ALA A 63 9.18 7.60 -1.26
N LYS A 64 10.27 8.36 -1.13
CA LYS A 64 11.64 7.82 -1.18
C LYS A 64 11.95 6.91 0.00
N GLY A 65 11.42 7.23 1.19
CA GLY A 65 11.51 6.39 2.38
C GLY A 65 10.82 5.03 2.18
N HIS A 66 9.63 5.00 1.59
CA HIS A 66 8.96 3.75 1.19
C HIS A 66 9.85 2.89 0.29
N LEU A 67 10.45 3.50 -0.75
CA LEU A 67 11.33 2.76 -1.66
C LEU A 67 12.57 2.20 -0.96
N LYS A 68 13.09 2.89 0.06
CA LYS A 68 14.21 2.38 0.86
C LYS A 68 13.78 1.16 1.68
N LEU A 69 12.70 1.27 2.46
CA LEU A 69 12.19 0.16 3.28
C LEU A 69 11.80 -1.05 2.42
N ARG A 70 11.21 -0.82 1.24
CA ARG A 70 10.91 -1.87 0.29
C ARG A 70 12.17 -2.64 -0.13
N ARG A 71 13.23 -1.95 -0.55
CA ARG A 71 14.50 -2.59 -0.96
C ARG A 71 15.12 -3.41 0.17
N GLU A 72 15.04 -2.92 1.40
CA GLU A 72 15.48 -3.68 2.58
C GLU A 72 14.63 -4.94 2.76
N ALA A 73 13.30 -4.83 2.66
CA ALA A 73 12.39 -5.96 2.80
C ALA A 73 12.54 -6.99 1.65
N GLU A 74 12.82 -6.55 0.42
CA GLU A 74 13.06 -7.43 -0.74
C GLU A 74 14.16 -8.47 -0.47
N THR A 75 15.18 -8.13 0.32
CA THR A 75 16.29 -9.04 0.65
C THR A 75 15.89 -10.20 1.57
N HIS A 76 14.74 -10.08 2.24
CA HIS A 76 14.20 -11.08 3.17
C HIS A 76 12.89 -11.72 2.69
N ALA A 77 12.37 -11.26 1.55
CA ALA A 77 11.10 -11.74 1.02
C ALA A 77 11.23 -13.10 0.32
N HIS A 78 10.18 -13.93 0.45
CA HIS A 78 10.08 -15.23 -0.22
C HIS A 78 8.90 -15.23 -1.19
N ARG A 79 9.15 -15.45 -2.48
CA ARG A 79 8.16 -15.52 -3.58
C ARG A 79 7.32 -14.26 -3.76
N VAL A 80 6.84 -13.65 -2.68
CA VAL A 80 6.03 -12.43 -2.66
C VAL A 80 6.49 -11.49 -1.55
N LEU A 81 6.51 -10.18 -1.82
CA LEU A 81 6.66 -9.11 -0.83
C LEU A 81 5.33 -8.38 -0.71
N PHE A 82 4.88 -8.16 0.51
CA PHE A 82 3.77 -7.26 0.79
C PHE A 82 4.29 -5.87 1.15
N GLU A 83 3.67 -4.83 0.58
CA GLU A 83 4.00 -3.43 0.88
C GLU A 83 2.80 -2.81 1.61
N ASP A 84 3.00 -2.28 2.82
CA ASP A 84 1.97 -1.49 3.50
C ASP A 84 2.06 -0.06 2.98
N THR A 85 1.35 0.20 1.87
CA THR A 85 1.39 1.40 1.05
C THR A 85 2.64 1.54 0.14
N ASP A 86 2.64 2.56 -0.73
CA ASP A 86 3.71 2.84 -1.69
C ASP A 86 3.73 4.32 -2.13
N PRO A 87 4.63 4.74 -3.04
CA PRO A 87 4.66 6.10 -3.58
C PRO A 87 3.38 6.54 -4.31
N VAL A 88 2.56 5.61 -4.81
CA VAL A 88 1.32 5.96 -5.54
C VAL A 88 0.28 6.53 -4.58
N ILE A 89 0.09 5.94 -3.38
CA ILE A 89 -0.81 6.53 -2.38
C ILE A 89 -0.25 7.85 -1.82
N THR A 90 1.08 7.96 -1.70
CA THR A 90 1.73 9.20 -1.27
C THR A 90 1.46 10.34 -2.26
N ALA A 91 1.35 10.03 -3.57
CA ALA A 91 0.93 11.01 -4.57
C ALA A 91 -0.50 11.51 -4.33
N VAL A 92 -1.44 10.62 -3.96
CA VAL A 92 -2.81 11.01 -3.60
C VAL A 92 -2.83 11.89 -2.36
N TRP A 93 -2.06 11.53 -1.33
CA TRP A 93 -1.87 12.36 -0.14
C TRP A 93 -1.32 13.74 -0.47
N SER A 94 -0.31 13.82 -1.34
CA SER A 94 0.30 15.09 -1.76
C SER A 94 -0.72 16.01 -2.45
N ASP A 95 -1.58 15.47 -3.31
CA ASP A 95 -2.61 16.27 -3.97
C ASP A 95 -3.61 16.87 -2.98
N ILE A 96 -3.98 16.09 -1.95
CA ILE A 96 -5.00 16.51 -0.98
C ILE A 96 -4.40 17.42 0.10
N LEU A 97 -3.27 17.07 0.69
CA LEU A 97 -2.70 17.81 1.82
C LEU A 97 -1.81 18.98 1.38
N ALA A 98 -1.07 18.83 0.28
CA ALA A 98 -0.14 19.84 -0.23
C ALA A 98 -0.66 20.63 -1.44
N GLY A 99 -1.92 20.41 -1.82
CA GLY A 99 -2.55 21.08 -2.98
C GLY A 99 -1.88 20.75 -4.32
N GLY A 100 -1.32 19.56 -4.45
CA GLY A 100 -0.68 19.03 -5.65
C GLY A 100 0.58 18.24 -5.34
N ARG A 101 1.15 17.61 -6.35
CA ARG A 101 2.30 16.69 -6.21
C ARG A 101 3.54 17.17 -6.95
N ASP A 102 4.72 16.68 -6.56
CA ASP A 102 5.95 16.83 -7.34
C ASP A 102 5.87 16.03 -8.65
N LYS A 103 6.48 16.53 -9.72
CA LYS A 103 6.54 15.87 -11.05
C LYS A 103 7.19 14.48 -11.00
N TRP A 104 7.96 14.19 -9.98
CA TRP A 104 8.53 12.86 -9.75
C TRP A 104 7.44 11.79 -9.65
N PHE A 105 6.33 12.08 -8.96
CA PHE A 105 5.21 11.14 -8.83
C PHE A 105 4.54 10.82 -10.17
N ASP A 106 4.48 11.79 -11.08
CA ASP A 106 3.92 11.57 -12.42
C ASP A 106 4.81 10.71 -13.30
N ARG A 107 6.12 10.67 -13.01
CA ARG A 107 7.11 9.86 -13.72
C ARG A 107 7.34 8.50 -13.09
N PHE A 108 6.86 8.27 -11.87
CA PHE A 108 7.02 7.01 -11.17
C PHE A 108 6.30 5.87 -11.89
N ARG A 109 7.01 4.76 -12.17
CA ARG A 109 6.51 3.59 -12.93
C ARG A 109 6.86 2.25 -12.28
N ASP A 110 7.53 2.24 -11.14
CA ASP A 110 7.94 1.02 -10.45
C ASP A 110 6.79 0.46 -9.60
N TYR A 111 5.73 0.01 -10.30
CA TYR A 111 4.51 -0.51 -9.69
C TYR A 111 4.67 -1.96 -9.21
N PRO A 112 3.90 -2.39 -8.19
CA PRO A 112 3.76 -3.80 -7.83
C PRO A 112 3.03 -4.59 -8.92
N ASP A 113 3.07 -5.92 -8.81
CA ASP A 113 2.31 -6.81 -9.70
C ASP A 113 0.79 -6.73 -9.43
N LEU A 114 0.40 -6.39 -8.20
CA LEU A 114 -1.01 -6.26 -7.80
C LEU A 114 -1.17 -5.24 -6.67
N TYR A 115 -2.20 -4.39 -6.77
CA TYR A 115 -2.71 -3.60 -5.66
C TYR A 115 -3.94 -4.26 -5.03
N LEU A 116 -4.00 -4.29 -3.71
CA LEU A 116 -5.18 -4.67 -2.94
C LEU A 116 -5.79 -3.38 -2.37
N LEU A 117 -6.82 -2.85 -3.05
CA LEU A 117 -7.54 -1.65 -2.62
C LEU A 117 -8.53 -2.02 -1.51
N CYS A 118 -8.15 -1.73 -0.27
CA CYS A 118 -8.99 -1.98 0.90
C CYS A 118 -10.16 -1.00 0.96
N ASP A 119 -11.38 -1.51 1.03
CA ASP A 119 -12.61 -0.72 1.09
C ASP A 119 -12.78 -0.03 2.47
N ILE A 120 -13.66 0.98 2.51
CA ILE A 120 -13.96 1.80 3.69
C ILE A 120 -15.15 1.27 4.50
N ASP A 121 -15.54 0.02 4.30
CA ASP A 121 -16.64 -0.67 5.00
C ASP A 121 -16.29 -1.10 6.45
N MET A 122 -15.05 -0.88 6.89
CA MET A 122 -14.64 -1.03 8.30
C MET A 122 -14.82 0.28 9.08
N PRO A 123 -15.16 0.19 10.40
CA PRO A 123 -15.25 1.35 11.25
C PRO A 123 -13.94 2.16 11.27
N TRP A 124 -14.06 3.48 11.26
CA TRP A 124 -12.91 4.33 11.49
C TRP A 124 -12.51 4.31 12.96
N VAL A 125 -11.24 4.10 13.24
CA VAL A 125 -10.70 4.09 14.61
C VAL A 125 -9.70 5.22 14.72
N LYS A 126 -9.88 6.10 15.72
CA LYS A 126 -8.95 7.20 16.01
C LYS A 126 -7.62 6.64 16.51
N ASP A 127 -6.54 7.00 15.85
CA ASP A 127 -5.19 6.91 16.40
C ASP A 127 -4.48 8.26 16.14
N GLY A 128 -3.55 8.65 16.98
CA GLY A 128 -3.03 10.01 17.08
C GLY A 128 -2.47 10.67 15.81
N VAL A 129 -2.36 9.93 14.69
CA VAL A 129 -1.74 10.41 13.43
C VAL A 129 -2.67 10.34 12.21
N ARG A 130 -3.97 10.05 12.39
CA ARG A 130 -4.94 9.97 11.30
C ARG A 130 -5.57 11.31 10.99
N TYR A 131 -5.71 11.62 9.69
CA TYR A 131 -6.23 12.91 9.21
C TYR A 131 -7.75 12.92 9.02
N PHE A 132 -8.35 11.82 8.54
CA PHE A 132 -9.73 11.81 8.10
C PHE A 132 -10.67 11.14 9.11
N GLY A 133 -11.12 11.90 10.11
CA GLY A 133 -12.20 11.50 11.02
C GLY A 133 -13.61 11.65 10.42
N ASP A 134 -13.77 12.50 9.39
CA ASP A 134 -15.02 12.71 8.67
C ASP A 134 -15.23 11.59 7.63
N PRO A 135 -16.39 10.89 7.68
CA PRO A 135 -16.71 9.83 6.70
C PRO A 135 -16.71 10.30 5.24
N GLU A 136 -17.14 11.53 4.96
CA GLU A 136 -17.17 12.06 3.60
C GLU A 136 -15.76 12.38 3.07
N GLU A 137 -14.88 12.89 3.91
CA GLU A 137 -13.47 13.10 3.55
C GLU A 137 -12.77 11.78 3.31
N ARG A 138 -13.00 10.79 4.18
CA ARG A 138 -12.48 9.43 4.00
C ARG A 138 -12.96 8.80 2.69
N LYS A 139 -14.24 8.99 2.34
CA LYS A 139 -14.82 8.53 1.08
C LYS A 139 -14.21 9.23 -0.12
N LYS A 140 -14.04 10.54 -0.08
CA LYS A 140 -13.37 11.31 -1.13
C LYS A 140 -11.93 10.81 -1.35
N PHE A 141 -11.19 10.58 -0.27
CA PHE A 141 -9.84 10.02 -0.36
C PHE A 141 -9.84 8.62 -0.98
N HIS A 142 -10.75 7.74 -0.58
CA HIS A 142 -10.87 6.40 -1.14
C HIS A 142 -11.16 6.43 -2.65
N LEU A 143 -12.07 7.30 -3.07
CA LEU A 143 -12.36 7.48 -4.50
C LEU A 143 -11.16 8.04 -5.27
N ALA A 144 -10.40 8.95 -4.68
CA ALA A 144 -9.16 9.46 -5.28
C ALA A 144 -8.10 8.36 -5.41
N CYS A 145 -7.98 7.48 -4.42
CA CYS A 145 -7.13 6.29 -4.48
C CYS A 145 -7.49 5.39 -5.67
N GLU A 146 -8.76 5.04 -5.82
CA GLU A 146 -9.21 4.20 -6.93
C GLU A 146 -8.98 4.88 -8.30
N ALA A 147 -9.28 6.19 -8.38
CA ALA A 147 -9.07 6.99 -9.59
C ALA A 147 -7.58 7.02 -10.00
N GLU A 148 -6.67 7.12 -9.04
CA GLU A 148 -5.22 7.12 -9.29
C GLU A 148 -4.74 5.76 -9.82
N LEU A 149 -5.22 4.64 -9.27
CA LEU A 149 -4.90 3.30 -9.80
C LEU A 149 -5.41 3.13 -11.23
N LYS A 150 -6.66 3.55 -11.51
CA LYS A 150 -7.24 3.53 -12.87
C LYS A 150 -6.45 4.40 -13.85
N LYS A 151 -6.10 5.63 -13.47
CA LYS A 151 -5.30 6.56 -14.27
C LYS A 151 -3.94 5.97 -14.65
N ARG A 152 -3.32 5.21 -13.75
CA ARG A 152 -2.02 4.55 -13.99
C ARG A 152 -2.13 3.26 -14.79
N GLY A 153 -3.34 2.73 -15.00
CA GLY A 153 -3.58 1.48 -15.72
C GLY A 153 -2.97 0.26 -15.01
N VAL A 154 -2.85 0.30 -13.68
CA VAL A 154 -2.27 -0.78 -12.90
C VAL A 154 -3.32 -1.82 -12.51
N ARG A 155 -2.88 -3.06 -12.29
CA ARG A 155 -3.75 -4.15 -11.82
C ARG A 155 -4.12 -3.92 -10.36
N TYR A 156 -5.41 -3.96 -10.04
CA TYR A 156 -5.88 -3.90 -8.66
C TYR A 156 -7.13 -4.75 -8.43
N LEU A 157 -7.32 -5.16 -7.18
CA LEU A 157 -8.52 -5.84 -6.69
C LEU A 157 -9.07 -5.08 -5.48
N LYS A 158 -10.38 -4.84 -5.45
CA LYS A 158 -11.05 -4.30 -4.26
C LYS A 158 -11.22 -5.40 -3.22
N ILE A 159 -10.87 -5.07 -1.97
CA ILE A 159 -10.94 -5.96 -0.83
C ILE A 159 -11.90 -5.35 0.20
N GLY A 160 -13.04 -5.98 0.40
CA GLY A 160 -14.09 -5.56 1.35
C GLY A 160 -14.57 -6.71 2.23
N GLY A 161 -15.51 -6.42 3.11
CA GLY A 161 -16.09 -7.37 4.06
C GLY A 161 -15.39 -7.40 5.41
N ASP A 162 -15.71 -8.41 6.20
CA ASP A 162 -15.08 -8.65 7.49
C ASP A 162 -13.60 -9.08 7.37
N PRO A 163 -12.82 -9.10 8.46
CA PRO A 163 -11.39 -9.43 8.40
C PRO A 163 -11.06 -10.81 7.80
N GLU A 164 -11.94 -11.81 7.96
CA GLU A 164 -11.73 -13.16 7.42
C GLU A 164 -12.05 -13.21 5.92
N GLN A 165 -13.13 -12.56 5.50
CA GLN A 165 -13.48 -12.42 4.08
C GLN A 165 -12.39 -11.71 3.30
N ARG A 166 -11.85 -10.58 3.86
CA ARG A 166 -10.74 -9.84 3.29
C ARG A 166 -9.50 -10.68 3.12
N LEU A 167 -9.14 -11.45 4.17
CA LEU A 167 -7.97 -12.32 4.13
C LEU A 167 -8.15 -13.42 3.07
N ALA A 168 -9.30 -14.09 3.05
CA ALA A 168 -9.57 -15.16 2.09
C ALA A 168 -9.51 -14.64 0.63
N ALA A 169 -10.14 -13.50 0.35
CA ALA A 169 -10.10 -12.88 -0.98
C ALA A 169 -8.68 -12.46 -1.39
N ALA A 170 -7.91 -11.91 -0.45
CA ALA A 170 -6.53 -11.50 -0.70
C ALA A 170 -5.61 -12.71 -0.94
N ILE A 171 -5.74 -13.79 -0.16
CA ILE A 171 -4.98 -15.04 -0.37
C ILE A 171 -5.27 -15.60 -1.76
N ALA A 172 -6.54 -15.73 -2.14
CA ALA A 172 -6.92 -16.26 -3.46
C ALA A 172 -6.32 -15.41 -4.60
N ALA A 173 -6.31 -14.09 -4.47
CA ALA A 173 -5.73 -13.18 -5.47
C ALA A 173 -4.21 -13.34 -5.57
N VAL A 174 -3.52 -13.51 -4.44
CA VAL A 174 -2.06 -13.69 -4.40
C VAL A 174 -1.68 -15.09 -4.93
N ASP A 175 -2.43 -16.13 -4.60
CA ASP A 175 -2.20 -17.49 -5.15
C ASP A 175 -2.35 -17.50 -6.67
N ALA A 176 -3.39 -16.84 -7.20
CA ALA A 176 -3.56 -16.66 -8.64
C ALA A 176 -2.38 -15.92 -9.28
N LEU A 177 -1.89 -14.83 -8.64
CA LEU A 177 -0.70 -14.09 -9.11
C LEU A 177 0.55 -14.96 -9.12
N LEU A 178 0.76 -15.79 -8.09
CA LEU A 178 1.92 -16.65 -7.96
C LEU A 178 1.89 -17.84 -8.93
N ALA A 179 0.71 -18.21 -9.42
CA ALA A 179 0.53 -19.25 -10.44
C ALA A 179 0.75 -18.74 -11.87
N GLU A 180 0.77 -17.41 -12.08
CA GLU A 180 1.01 -16.83 -13.41
C GLU A 180 2.44 -17.10 -13.91
N PRO A 181 2.63 -17.42 -15.18
CA PRO A 181 3.97 -17.52 -15.79
C PRO A 181 4.76 -16.22 -15.56
N GLN A 182 6.01 -16.36 -15.21
CA GLN A 182 6.91 -15.20 -15.11
C GLN A 182 7.34 -14.79 -16.53
N LYS A 183 7.01 -13.56 -16.89
CA LYS A 183 7.46 -12.96 -18.16
C LYS A 183 8.88 -12.41 -18.04
#